data_2e971ccf23d054770107cf6c687942d2
#
_entry.id   2e971ccf23d054770107cf6c687942d2
#
_cell.length_a   1.000
_cell.length_b   1.000
_cell.length_c   1.000
_cell.angle_alpha   90.00
_cell.angle_beta   90.00
_cell.angle_gamma   90.00
#
_symmetry.space_group_name_H-M   'P 1'
#
loop_
_entity.id
_entity.type
_entity.pdbx_description
1 polymer ?
#
loop_
_entity_poly.entity_id
_entity_poly.type
_entity_poly.pdbx_seq_one_letter_code
_entity_poly.pdbx_strand_id
1 'polypeptide(L)'
;MGQXREPQVYTSPPSRDELTKNQVSLRXHVKGFYPSDIAVEWESNGQPENNYKTTKPVLDSDGSFFLYSKLTVDKSRWQQGNVFSXSVMHEXLHNHYTQKSLSLSPGKGSHHHHHH
;
A
#
# COMPACT_ATOMS: atom_id res chain seq x y z
N MET A 1 12.50 15.30 16.45
CA MET A 1 11.20 15.36 17.14
C MET A 1 11.17 14.25 18.18
N GLY A 2 10.45 14.47 19.25
CA GLY A 2 10.54 13.58 20.39
C GLY A 2 9.42 12.58 20.56
N GLN A 3 8.40 12.65 19.78
CA GLN A 3 7.24 11.79 19.99
C GLN A 3 6.86 10.95 18.79
N UNK A 4 6.44 9.82 18.96
CA UNK A 4 6.20 9.03 18.07
C UNK A 4 5.11 9.49 17.43
N ARG A 5 5.00 9.32 16.23
CA ARG A 5 3.88 9.71 15.36
C ARG A 5 3.49 8.51 14.51
N GLU A 6 2.25 8.34 14.46
CA GLU A 6 1.68 7.17 13.79
C GLU A 6 1.73 7.34 12.27
N PRO A 7 2.11 6.30 11.52
CA PRO A 7 2.09 6.39 10.06
C PRO A 7 0.69 6.55 9.50
N GLN A 8 0.60 7.31 8.41
CA GLN A 8 -0.62 7.39 7.60
C GLN A 8 -0.33 6.59 6.34
N VAL A 9 -1.23 5.69 5.98
CA VAL A 9 -1.00 4.75 4.89
C VAL A 9 -1.99 5.01 3.77
N TYR A 10 -1.48 5.31 2.58
CA TYR A 10 -2.30 5.59 1.41
C TYR A 10 -1.93 4.62 0.29
N THR A 11 -2.93 4.03 -0.34
CA THR A 11 -2.69 3.10 -1.44
C THR A 11 -3.16 3.70 -2.76
N SER A 12 -2.51 3.29 -3.83
CA SER A 12 -2.88 3.73 -5.18
C SER A 12 -2.89 2.54 -6.12
N PRO A 13 -3.95 2.43 -6.93
CA PRO A 13 -4.01 1.36 -7.92
C PRO A 13 -3.09 1.65 -9.11
N PRO A 14 -2.94 0.69 -10.03
CA PRO A 14 -2.16 0.95 -11.24
C PRO A 14 -2.71 2.12 -12.02
N SER A 15 -1.83 2.86 -12.66
CA SER A 15 -2.25 3.94 -13.54
C SER A 15 -2.80 3.37 -14.83
N ARG A 16 -3.59 4.17 -15.55
CA ARG A 16 -4.12 3.76 -16.84
C ARG A 16 -3.04 3.36 -17.81
N ASP A 17 -1.93 4.09 -17.79
CA ASP A 17 -0.82 3.81 -18.70
C ASP A 17 -0.30 2.40 -18.55
N GLU A 18 -0.33 1.88 -17.33
CA GLU A 18 0.23 0.56 -17.08
C GLU A 18 -0.66 -0.55 -17.64
N LEU A 19 -1.92 -0.24 -17.89
CA LEU A 19 -2.85 -1.29 -18.32
C LEU A 19 -2.58 -1.76 -19.74
N THR A 20 -1.68 -1.09 -20.47
CA THR A 20 -1.25 -1.59 -21.77
C THR A 20 -0.07 -2.54 -21.68
N LYS A 21 0.45 -2.76 -20.47
CA LYS A 21 1.63 -3.58 -20.26
C LYS A 21 1.25 -4.91 -19.64
N ASN A 22 2.20 -5.82 -19.58
CA ASN A 22 1.94 -7.14 -18.99
C ASN A 22 1.99 -7.11 -17.48
N GLN A 23 2.65 -6.13 -16.90
CA GLN A 23 2.76 -6.01 -15.45
C GLN A 23 2.32 -4.62 -15.01
N VAL A 24 1.77 -4.55 -13.81
CA VAL A 24 1.29 -3.30 -13.24
C VAL A 24 1.87 -3.14 -11.84
N SER A 25 1.85 -1.90 -11.33
CA SER A 25 2.38 -1.61 -10.00
C SER A 25 1.30 -1.05 -9.10
N LEU A 26 1.29 -1.56 -7.86
CA LEU A 26 0.46 -1.05 -6.78
C LEU A 26 1.38 -0.30 -5.84
N ARG A 27 0.89 0.78 -5.28
CA ARG A 27 1.79 1.63 -4.49
C ARG A 27 1.25 1.97 -3.13
N UNK A 28 2.12 2.19 -2.12
CA UNK A 28 1.81 2.52 -0.94
C UNK A 28 2.53 3.66 -0.69
N HIS A 29 2.05 4.65 -0.08
CA HIS A 29 2.73 5.85 0.45
C HIS A 29 2.46 5.92 1.93
N VAL A 30 3.52 5.89 2.73
CA VAL A 30 3.43 5.85 4.19
C VAL A 30 4.13 7.10 4.69
N LYS A 31 3.40 7.95 5.42
CA LYS A 31 3.97 9.25 5.77
C LYS A 31 3.64 9.66 7.20
N GLY A 32 4.38 10.62 7.68
CA GLY A 32 4.10 11.28 8.94
C GLY A 32 4.49 10.47 10.16
N PHE A 33 5.39 9.51 10.03
CA PHE A 33 5.71 8.64 11.15
C PHE A 33 7.01 9.03 11.83
N TYR A 34 7.12 8.67 13.09
CA TYR A 34 8.32 8.85 13.88
C TYR A 34 8.24 7.85 15.03
N PRO A 35 9.31 7.15 15.36
CA PRO A 35 10.64 7.18 14.74
C PRO A 35 10.67 6.45 13.40
N SER A 36 11.85 6.38 12.81
CA SER A 36 12.00 5.86 11.46
C SER A 36 11.90 4.34 11.35
N ASP A 37 12.00 3.62 12.47
CA ASP A 37 11.90 2.16 12.42
C ASP A 37 10.52 1.74 11.96
N ILE A 38 10.46 1.00 10.87
CA ILE A 38 9.20 0.64 10.26
C ILE A 38 9.41 -0.57 9.36
N ALA A 39 8.37 -1.37 9.19
CA ALA A 39 8.40 -2.47 8.23
C ALA A 39 7.16 -2.43 7.36
N VAL A 40 7.33 -2.76 6.09
CA VAL A 40 6.23 -2.81 5.13
C VAL A 40 6.31 -4.13 4.40
N GLU A 41 5.18 -4.83 4.29
CA GLU A 41 5.11 -6.10 3.58
C GLU A 41 3.85 -6.14 2.75
N TRP A 42 3.91 -6.92 1.67
CA TRP A 42 2.76 -7.11 0.80
C TRP A 42 2.35 -8.57 0.78
N GLU A 43 1.06 -8.80 0.66
CA GLU A 43 0.55 -10.17 0.51
C GLU A 43 -0.70 -10.19 -0.35
N SER A 44 -1.05 -11.39 -0.79
CA SER A 44 -2.31 -11.60 -1.48
C SER A 44 -2.77 -13.00 -1.13
N ASN A 45 -4.05 -13.12 -0.77
CA ASN A 45 -4.64 -14.41 -0.41
C ASN A 45 -3.85 -15.13 0.68
N GLY A 46 -3.34 -14.36 1.64
CA GLY A 46 -2.60 -14.94 2.76
C GLY A 46 -1.19 -15.37 2.43
N GLN A 47 -0.70 -15.10 1.23
CA GLN A 47 0.64 -15.46 0.81
C GLN A 47 1.50 -14.24 0.61
N PRO A 48 2.75 -14.26 1.05
CA PRO A 48 3.61 -13.10 0.83
C PRO A 48 3.82 -12.85 -0.65
N GLU A 49 3.84 -11.58 -1.01
CA GLU A 49 4.25 -11.17 -2.33
C GLU A 49 5.69 -10.73 -2.23
N ASN A 50 6.51 -11.13 -3.20
CA ASN A 50 7.95 -10.90 -3.10
C ASN A 50 8.49 -9.86 -4.06
N ASN A 51 7.73 -9.50 -5.10
CA ASN A 51 8.24 -8.60 -6.11
C ASN A 51 7.89 -7.17 -5.79
N TYR A 52 8.48 -6.66 -4.71
CA TYR A 52 8.25 -5.28 -4.33
C TYR A 52 9.55 -4.63 -3.86
N LYS A 53 9.55 -3.31 -3.94
CA LYS A 53 10.65 -2.51 -3.42
C LYS A 53 10.10 -1.41 -2.53
N THR A 54 10.77 -1.18 -1.42
CA THR A 54 10.39 -0.15 -0.47
C THR A 54 11.57 0.78 -0.26
N THR A 55 11.34 2.07 -0.33
CA THR A 55 12.42 3.03 -0.07
C THR A 55 12.76 3.00 1.41
N LYS A 56 13.97 3.45 1.74
CA LYS A 56 14.28 3.73 3.12
C LYS A 56 13.49 4.94 3.57
N PRO A 57 13.19 5.05 4.87
CA PRO A 57 12.51 6.26 5.35
C PRO A 57 13.29 7.51 5.01
N VAL A 58 12.57 8.54 4.61
CA VAL A 58 13.13 9.83 4.23
C VAL A 58 12.61 10.87 5.20
N LEU A 59 13.48 11.71 5.70
CA LEU A 59 13.10 12.76 6.64
C LEU A 59 12.32 13.85 5.90
N ASP A 60 11.15 14.15 6.41
CA ASP A 60 10.31 15.18 5.83
C ASP A 60 10.58 16.52 6.52
N SER A 61 10.04 17.58 5.93
CA SER A 61 10.33 18.93 6.45
C SER A 61 9.78 19.18 7.85
N ASP A 62 8.79 18.40 8.27
CA ASP A 62 8.24 18.58 9.63
C ASP A 62 8.89 17.69 10.68
N GLY A 63 9.97 17.00 10.33
CA GLY A 63 10.67 16.13 11.26
C GLY A 63 10.17 14.71 11.33
N SER A 64 9.05 14.41 10.66
CA SER A 64 8.61 13.03 10.56
C SER A 64 9.23 12.38 9.34
N PHE A 65 8.93 11.10 9.13
CA PHE A 65 9.47 10.34 8.00
C PHE A 65 8.38 9.89 7.05
N PHE A 66 8.79 9.62 5.81
CA PHE A 66 7.88 8.99 4.85
C PHE A 66 8.64 7.94 4.05
N LEU A 67 7.88 7.08 3.39
CA LEU A 67 8.47 6.14 2.45
C LEU A 67 7.44 5.77 1.38
N TYR A 68 7.94 5.17 0.32
CA TYR A 68 7.11 4.59 -0.72
C TYR A 68 7.42 3.12 -0.86
N SER A 69 6.42 2.34 -1.21
CA SER A 69 6.60 0.94 -1.55
C SER A 69 5.84 0.64 -2.83
N LYS A 70 6.42 -0.18 -3.68
CA LYS A 70 5.82 -0.50 -4.97
C LYS A 70 5.85 -2.00 -5.20
N LEU A 71 4.67 -2.59 -5.37
CA LEU A 71 4.52 -4.01 -5.67
C LEU A 71 4.20 -4.17 -7.15
N THR A 72 4.95 -5.03 -7.83
CA THR A 72 4.73 -5.31 -9.24
C THR A 72 4.10 -6.70 -9.40
N VAL A 73 2.99 -6.76 -10.11
CA VAL A 73 2.28 -8.03 -10.33
C VAL A 73 1.87 -8.14 -11.79
N ASP A 74 1.61 -9.36 -12.23
CA ASP A 74 1.06 -9.56 -13.57
C ASP A 74 -0.29 -8.86 -13.67
N LYS A 75 -0.52 -8.19 -14.79
CA LYS A 75 -1.77 -7.49 -14.99
C LYS A 75 -2.97 -8.41 -14.83
N SER A 76 -2.84 -9.66 -15.30
CA SER A 76 -3.94 -10.60 -15.21
C SER A 76 -4.40 -10.83 -13.78
N ARG A 77 -3.47 -10.85 -12.84
CA ARG A 77 -3.85 -11.02 -11.43
C ARG A 77 -4.69 -9.85 -10.93
N TRP A 78 -4.29 -8.66 -11.33
CA TRP A 78 -5.04 -7.47 -10.96
C TRP A 78 -6.43 -7.49 -11.59
N GLN A 79 -6.49 -7.82 -12.86
CA GLN A 79 -7.76 -7.80 -13.60
C GLN A 79 -8.71 -8.90 -13.18
N GLN A 80 -8.18 -9.97 -12.60
CA GLN A 80 -9.02 -11.03 -12.03
C GLN A 80 -9.65 -10.64 -10.70
N GLY A 81 -9.30 -9.49 -10.18
CA GLY A 81 -9.89 -9.02 -8.95
C GLY A 81 -9.23 -9.51 -7.68
N ASN A 82 -8.04 -10.04 -7.76
CA ASN A 82 -7.33 -10.44 -6.56
C ASN A 82 -7.13 -9.25 -5.63
N VAL A 83 -7.14 -9.51 -4.33
CA VAL A 83 -6.95 -8.49 -3.32
C VAL A 83 -5.49 -8.52 -2.87
N PHE A 84 -4.86 -7.35 -2.87
CA PHE A 84 -3.48 -7.21 -2.42
C PHE A 84 -3.49 -6.32 -1.19
N SER A 85 -2.68 -6.66 -0.21
CA SER A 85 -2.68 -5.92 1.06
C SER A 85 -1.29 -5.53 1.49
N UNK A 86 -1.03 -4.36 2.00
CA UNK A 86 0.06 -3.91 2.45
C UNK A 86 -0.06 -3.92 3.81
N SER A 87 0.86 -4.33 4.55
CA SER A 87 0.91 -4.32 6.02
C SER A 87 2.02 -3.40 6.48
N VAL A 88 1.72 -2.57 7.45
CA VAL A 88 2.70 -1.63 7.99
C VAL A 88 2.83 -1.93 9.49
N MET A 89 4.08 -2.08 9.95
CA MET A 89 4.36 -2.32 11.35
C MET A 89 5.18 -1.17 11.90
N HIS A 90 4.67 -0.54 12.96
CA HIS A 90 5.30 0.64 13.54
C HIS A 90 4.80 0.81 14.97
N GLU A 91 5.65 1.25 15.83
CA GLU A 91 5.31 1.33 17.25
C GLU A 91 4.18 2.31 17.61
N UNK A 92 3.87 3.19 16.65
CA UNK A 92 3.00 4.00 16.90
C UNK A 92 1.75 3.58 16.57
N LEU A 93 1.49 2.59 15.93
CA LEU A 93 0.19 2.08 15.50
C LEU A 93 -0.47 1.26 16.60
N HIS A 94 -1.79 1.26 16.59
CA HIS A 94 -2.54 0.39 17.48
C HIS A 94 -2.13 -1.05 17.20
N ASN A 95 -1.80 -1.80 18.25
CA ASN A 95 -1.23 -3.15 18.11
C ASN A 95 0.01 -3.18 17.24
N HIS A 96 0.64 -2.04 17.02
CA HIS A 96 1.87 -1.91 16.24
C HIS A 96 1.71 -2.34 14.78
N TYR A 97 0.49 -2.30 14.26
CA TYR A 97 0.21 -2.91 12.96
C TYR A 97 -1.03 -2.29 12.32
N THR A 98 -0.98 -2.10 11.01
CA THR A 98 -2.18 -1.79 10.25
C THR A 98 -2.08 -2.42 8.88
N GLN A 99 -3.22 -2.64 8.27
CA GLN A 99 -3.28 -3.26 6.95
C GLN A 99 -4.26 -2.51 6.07
N LYS A 100 -3.87 -2.29 4.83
CA LYS A 100 -4.74 -1.69 3.82
C LYS A 100 -4.84 -2.61 2.64
N SER A 101 -6.02 -2.76 2.08
CA SER A 101 -6.24 -3.65 0.95
C SER A 101 -6.59 -2.86 -0.30
N LEU A 102 -6.28 -3.47 -1.44
CA LEU A 102 -6.41 -2.82 -2.73
C LEU A 102 -6.78 -3.87 -3.77
N SER A 103 -7.83 -3.62 -4.53
CA SER A 103 -8.21 -4.52 -5.61
C SER A 103 -8.95 -3.73 -6.67
N LEU A 104 -9.03 -4.29 -7.86
CA LEU A 104 -9.80 -3.68 -8.94
C LEU A 104 -11.27 -3.70 -8.54
N SER A 105 -11.88 -2.53 -8.58
CA SER A 105 -13.26 -2.41 -8.18
C SER A 105 -14.16 -3.03 -9.27
N PRO A 106 -14.92 -4.06 -8.97
CA PRO A 106 -15.79 -4.63 -9.99
C PRO A 106 -16.97 -3.71 -10.20
N GLY A 107 -17.09 -3.29 -11.17
CA GLY A 107 -18.17 -2.52 -11.29
C GLY A 107 -18.29 -1.37 -10.45
N LYS A 108 -18.20 -1.17 -10.24
CA LYS A 108 -18.39 -0.27 -9.65
C LYS A 108 -19.31 0.15 -10.10
N GLY A 109 -19.25 -0.86 -10.19
CA GLY A 109 -20.05 -0.70 -10.39
C GLY A 109 -20.71 -0.83 -10.14
N SER A 110 -20.61 -1.18 -9.94
CA SER A 110 -21.29 -1.06 -9.64
C SER A 110 -21.95 -0.90 -9.12
N HIS A 111 -21.66 -0.93 -8.75
CA HIS A 111 -22.20 -0.49 -8.02
C HIS A 111 -23.01 -0.23 -7.88
N HIS A 112 -22.90 -0.49 -7.94
CA HIS A 112 -23.58 -0.05 -7.39
C HIS A 112 -24.41 -0.02 -7.19
N HIS A 113 -24.35 -0.42 -7.21
CA HIS A 113 -25.12 -0.16 -6.62
C HIS A 113 -25.72 -0.09 -6.21
N HIS A 114 -25.63 -0.40 -6.20
CA HIS A 114 -26.24 -0.07 -5.49
C HIS A 114 -26.66 0.20 -5.09
N HIS A 115 -26.63 0.04 -5.24
CA HIS A 115 -27.11 0.48 -4.58
C HIS A 115 -27.37 0.77 -4.20
N HIS A 116 -27.27 0.66 -4.43
CA HIS A 116 -27.54 1.12 -3.85
C HIS A 116 -27.68 1.21 -3.45
#